data_d1430f233fb932d2d3438a522c02ebc6
#
_entry.id   d1430f233fb932d2d3438a522c02ebc6
#
_cell.length_a   1.000
_cell.length_b   1.000
_cell.length_c   1.000
_cell.angle_alpha   90.00
_cell.angle_beta   90.00
_cell.angle_gamma   90.00
#
_symmetry.space_group_name_H-M   'P 1'
#
loop_
_entity.id
_entity.type
_entity.pdbx_description
1 polymer ?
#
loop_
_entity_poly.entity_id
_entity_poly.type
_entity_poly.pdbx_seq_one_letter_code
_entity_poly.pdbx_strand_id
1 'polypeptide(L)'
;MLGVQVCENSDQDKRNTGMTIQSQTERVLHDFVRDAVSYLSEALKDSAPEFEDNTRWERGTDGHFRERKKRLRTLWPMLSDGWLRSLPGYHTCVEHLKSDVVVGPHLDRLVGTNMSASRIEASNILKSLMYAMLDDEGRLAFTDERFDGKWQELVSFFGADRFASKMVAPLPYLVVPVFPLRLNNDLVLDRLTDDEVTRCYQVGVIRPDSLRFPLIYGEVTVGIRRTTFLPKLIRQGDEPHEPPAAVDEGNFGNRPLFRDDLVIDDVLSTLRLFKHTQIRTAGLASWTDSPWLNAGTSYRVIGQWPYGGKFELSEGEVPHFLELWHLLEEGAARFGFSVHRFNLAFDRGLLADRIVDLVIAAEALFLGDLDVQDRGELRFRFALRAAKFIEHPTYSEHDIFRVMRRAYDARSAIVHGGSPKDTRLPDNHSAELPTFIDAIEELVRFGLRKALSMKEDGKKLRQAEYWDTFLFSKPNSQ
;
A
#
# COMPACT_ATOMS: atom_id res chain seq x y z
N MET A 1 49.64 13.27 26.86
CA MET A 1 49.19 13.41 28.25
C MET A 1 48.30 14.65 28.32
N LEU A 2 47.02 14.46 28.33
CA LEU A 2 46.02 15.38 28.85
C LEU A 2 44.76 14.55 29.02
N GLY A 3 44.40 14.34 30.25
CA GLY A 3 43.31 13.44 30.65
C GLY A 3 41.94 14.09 30.39
N VAL A 4 41.03 13.31 29.90
CA VAL A 4 39.59 13.63 29.89
C VAL A 4 39.00 12.88 31.12
N GLN A 5 38.61 13.68 32.12
CA GLN A 5 37.79 13.27 33.23
C GLN A 5 36.39 12.94 32.74
N VAL A 6 36.00 11.68 32.95
CA VAL A 6 34.63 11.19 32.82
C VAL A 6 33.86 11.65 34.05
N CYS A 7 32.84 12.47 33.85
CA CYS A 7 31.81 12.74 34.86
C CYS A 7 30.78 11.60 34.82
N GLU A 8 30.97 10.58 35.58
CA GLU A 8 29.91 9.69 36.08
C GLU A 8 29.34 10.32 37.34
N ASN A 9 28.06 10.69 37.31
CA ASN A 9 27.10 10.64 38.43
C ASN A 9 25.95 11.62 38.15
N SER A 10 24.79 11.07 37.82
CA SER A 10 23.48 11.59 38.28
C SER A 10 22.25 10.95 37.64
N ASP A 11 22.30 9.68 37.22
CA ASP A 11 21.11 8.99 36.67
C ASP A 11 20.48 7.92 37.60
N GLN A 12 20.80 7.91 38.87
CA GLN A 12 20.24 6.95 39.81
C GLN A 12 19.07 7.44 40.68
N ASP A 13 18.70 8.73 40.58
CA ASP A 13 17.64 9.30 41.47
C ASP A 13 16.30 9.59 40.79
N LYS A 14 16.06 9.09 39.58
CA LYS A 14 14.76 9.25 38.88
C LYS A 14 13.86 8.01 38.84
N ARG A 15 14.13 6.99 39.65
CA ARG A 15 13.34 5.73 39.64
C ARG A 15 12.39 5.56 40.83
N ASN A 16 12.02 6.59 41.54
CA ASN A 16 11.08 6.43 42.66
C ASN A 16 10.19 7.66 42.88
N THR A 17 9.34 8.00 41.92
CA THR A 17 8.08 8.72 42.20
C THR A 17 7.14 8.47 41.03
N GLY A 18 6.57 7.27 40.94
CA GLY A 18 5.53 6.89 39.99
C GLY A 18 4.13 7.37 40.40
N MET A 19 4.01 8.60 40.87
CA MET A 19 2.73 9.29 40.92
C MET A 19 2.76 10.38 39.87
N THR A 20 2.24 10.07 38.68
CA THR A 20 1.92 11.08 37.68
C THR A 20 0.94 12.05 38.31
N ILE A 21 1.33 13.32 38.43
CA ILE A 21 0.42 14.38 38.91
C ILE A 21 -0.68 14.48 37.87
N GLN A 22 -1.86 13.97 38.17
CA GLN A 22 -3.04 14.12 37.30
C GLN A 22 -3.29 15.60 37.04
N SER A 23 -3.47 15.97 35.76
CA SER A 23 -3.84 17.34 35.41
C SER A 23 -5.22 17.68 36.03
N GLN A 24 -5.47 18.94 36.28
CA GLN A 24 -6.80 19.36 36.78
C GLN A 24 -7.90 18.99 35.77
N THR A 25 -7.64 19.10 34.49
CA THR A 25 -8.55 18.68 33.41
C THR A 25 -8.87 17.19 33.51
N GLU A 26 -7.86 16.35 33.67
CA GLU A 26 -8.03 14.89 33.81
C GLU A 26 -8.95 14.52 34.99
N ARG A 27 -8.74 15.12 36.15
CA ARG A 27 -9.58 14.87 37.34
C ARG A 27 -11.04 15.26 37.12
N VAL A 28 -11.28 16.43 36.54
CA VAL A 28 -12.65 16.90 36.28
C VAL A 28 -13.35 15.99 35.26
N LEU A 29 -12.65 15.55 34.23
CA LEU A 29 -13.21 14.62 33.26
C LEU A 29 -13.45 13.23 33.83
N HIS A 30 -12.51 12.74 34.66
CA HIS A 30 -12.62 11.46 35.36
C HIS A 30 -13.90 11.41 36.22
N ASP A 31 -14.10 12.41 37.08
CA ASP A 31 -15.28 12.48 37.92
C ASP A 31 -16.57 12.59 37.10
N PHE A 32 -16.59 13.44 36.08
CA PHE A 32 -17.73 13.57 35.18
C PHE A 32 -18.07 12.25 34.47
N VAL A 33 -17.08 11.57 33.87
CA VAL A 33 -17.31 10.31 33.13
C VAL A 33 -17.81 9.23 34.09
N ARG A 34 -17.25 9.14 35.30
CA ARG A 34 -17.71 8.19 36.32
C ARG A 34 -19.19 8.42 36.67
N ASP A 35 -19.58 9.66 36.94
CA ASP A 35 -20.95 10.01 37.31
C ASP A 35 -21.90 9.82 36.11
N ALA A 36 -21.50 10.23 34.91
CA ALA A 36 -22.26 10.06 33.66
C ALA A 36 -22.51 8.57 33.35
N VAL A 37 -21.48 7.72 33.51
CA VAL A 37 -21.60 6.26 33.35
C VAL A 37 -22.59 5.67 34.36
N SER A 38 -22.56 6.13 35.60
CA SER A 38 -23.54 5.71 36.64
C SER A 38 -24.97 6.06 36.23
N TYR A 39 -25.22 7.31 35.81
CA TYR A 39 -26.52 7.75 35.29
C TYR A 39 -27.00 6.94 34.11
N LEU A 40 -26.11 6.71 33.14
CA LEU A 40 -26.42 5.96 31.92
C LEU A 40 -26.70 4.48 32.24
N SER A 41 -25.93 3.88 33.14
CA SER A 41 -26.13 2.49 33.57
C SER A 41 -27.49 2.30 34.26
N GLU A 42 -27.93 3.26 35.06
CA GLU A 42 -29.25 3.22 35.67
C GLU A 42 -30.37 3.37 34.63
N ALA A 43 -30.23 4.31 33.71
CA ALA A 43 -31.21 4.52 32.64
C ALA A 43 -31.29 3.31 31.67
N LEU A 44 -30.24 2.51 31.56
CA LEU A 44 -30.18 1.33 30.71
C LEU A 44 -30.67 0.05 31.36
N LYS A 45 -30.98 0.05 32.68
CA LYS A 45 -31.40 -1.16 33.39
C LYS A 45 -32.65 -1.82 32.79
N ASP A 46 -33.62 -1.00 32.41
CA ASP A 46 -34.92 -1.45 31.89
C ASP A 46 -34.98 -1.44 30.34
N SER A 47 -33.90 -1.06 29.67
CA SER A 47 -33.84 -0.99 28.21
C SER A 47 -33.21 -2.22 27.65
N ALA A 48 -33.82 -2.82 26.62
CA ALA A 48 -33.18 -3.89 25.86
C ALA A 48 -31.92 -3.33 25.22
N PRO A 49 -30.75 -3.98 25.41
CA PRO A 49 -29.52 -3.49 24.81
C PRO A 49 -29.59 -3.64 23.29
N GLU A 50 -29.31 -2.56 22.59
CA GLU A 50 -29.12 -2.58 21.15
C GLU A 50 -27.69 -3.00 20.82
N PHE A 51 -27.53 -3.87 19.84
CA PHE A 51 -26.24 -4.36 19.39
C PHE A 51 -26.11 -4.21 17.90
N GLU A 52 -24.94 -3.81 17.46
CA GLU A 52 -24.53 -3.88 16.08
C GLU A 52 -23.63 -5.08 15.86
N ASP A 53 -23.88 -5.83 14.79
CA ASP A 53 -23.01 -6.94 14.41
C ASP A 53 -21.75 -6.36 13.75
N ASN A 54 -20.61 -6.60 14.36
CA ASN A 54 -19.31 -6.25 13.83
C ASN A 54 -18.59 -7.54 13.43
N THR A 55 -18.34 -7.70 12.14
CA THR A 55 -17.58 -8.83 11.61
C THR A 55 -16.09 -8.50 11.68
N ARG A 56 -15.33 -9.33 12.37
CA ARG A 56 -13.88 -9.31 12.42
C ARG A 56 -13.31 -10.61 11.86
N TRP A 57 -12.10 -10.54 11.37
CA TRP A 57 -11.36 -11.69 10.91
C TRP A 57 -10.15 -11.90 11.80
N GLU A 58 -10.05 -13.06 12.40
CA GLU A 58 -8.98 -13.43 13.33
C GLU A 58 -8.22 -14.62 12.78
N ARG A 59 -6.90 -14.59 12.88
CA ARG A 59 -6.04 -15.70 12.48
C ARG A 59 -6.12 -16.82 13.51
N GLY A 60 -6.53 -18.01 13.07
CA GLY A 60 -6.52 -19.21 13.89
C GLY A 60 -5.10 -19.76 14.11
N THR A 61 -5.00 -20.72 15.00
CA THR A 61 -3.72 -21.43 15.29
C THR A 61 -3.17 -22.21 14.10
N ASP A 62 -4.03 -22.53 13.13
CA ASP A 62 -3.69 -23.15 11.85
C ASP A 62 -3.21 -22.14 10.78
N GLY A 63 -3.16 -20.86 11.13
CA GLY A 63 -2.73 -19.77 10.24
C GLY A 63 -3.82 -19.20 9.35
N HIS A 64 -4.99 -19.83 9.26
CA HIS A 64 -6.10 -19.35 8.44
C HIS A 64 -6.98 -18.34 9.16
N PHE A 65 -7.53 -17.37 8.41
CA PHE A 65 -8.46 -16.40 8.96
C PHE A 65 -9.85 -17.01 9.15
N ARG A 66 -10.47 -16.68 10.28
CA ARG A 66 -11.83 -17.12 10.65
C ARG A 66 -12.69 -15.91 10.96
N GLU A 67 -13.91 -15.97 10.48
CA GLU A 67 -14.92 -14.96 10.78
C GLU A 67 -15.32 -15.01 12.26
N ARG A 68 -15.23 -13.88 12.91
CA ARG A 68 -15.74 -13.66 14.26
C ARG A 68 -16.79 -12.55 14.22
N LYS A 69 -18.01 -12.92 14.55
CA LYS A 69 -19.08 -11.93 14.75
C LYS A 69 -19.05 -11.49 16.18
N LYS A 70 -18.69 -10.23 16.40
CA LYS A 70 -18.74 -9.60 17.72
C LYS A 70 -19.96 -8.68 17.71
N ARG A 71 -20.85 -8.86 18.69
CA ARG A 71 -21.93 -7.92 18.93
C ARG A 71 -21.41 -6.79 19.78
N LEU A 72 -21.35 -5.59 19.22
CA LEU A 72 -20.98 -4.40 19.96
C LEU A 72 -22.26 -3.71 20.43
N ARG A 73 -22.36 -3.46 21.73
CA ARG A 73 -23.47 -2.67 22.27
C ARG A 73 -23.34 -1.25 21.74
N THR A 74 -24.39 -0.74 21.12
CA THR A 74 -24.48 0.65 20.74
C THR A 74 -25.10 1.47 21.88
N LEU A 75 -24.53 2.61 22.19
CA LEU A 75 -25.08 3.59 23.13
C LEU A 75 -25.83 4.70 22.39
N TRP A 76 -25.92 4.67 21.06
CA TRP A 76 -26.84 5.50 20.30
C TRP A 76 -28.28 4.97 20.50
N PRO A 77 -29.24 5.78 20.64
CA PRO A 77 -29.31 7.24 20.61
C PRO A 77 -29.15 7.93 21.98
N MET A 78 -28.83 7.19 23.03
CA MET A 78 -28.81 7.72 24.40
C MET A 78 -27.68 8.72 24.65
N LEU A 79 -26.52 8.53 24.01
CA LEU A 79 -25.40 9.47 24.08
C LEU A 79 -25.56 10.65 23.09
N SER A 80 -26.75 11.26 23.05
CA SER A 80 -26.96 12.47 22.25
C SER A 80 -26.28 13.69 22.91
N ASP A 81 -25.93 14.67 22.06
CA ASP A 81 -25.38 15.94 22.59
C ASP A 81 -26.32 16.64 23.55
N GLY A 82 -27.63 16.54 23.30
CA GLY A 82 -28.66 17.10 24.21
C GLY A 82 -28.61 16.45 25.57
N TRP A 83 -28.48 15.13 25.63
CA TRP A 83 -28.37 14.40 26.90
C TRP A 83 -27.08 14.76 27.65
N LEU A 84 -25.93 14.75 26.97
CA LEU A 84 -24.66 15.12 27.60
C LEU A 84 -24.70 16.53 28.21
N ARG A 85 -25.27 17.49 27.46
CA ARG A 85 -25.39 18.88 27.91
C ARG A 85 -26.31 19.04 29.11
N SER A 86 -27.23 18.09 29.32
CA SER A 86 -28.16 18.10 30.49
C SER A 86 -27.51 17.56 31.78
N LEU A 87 -26.34 16.89 31.67
CA LEU A 87 -25.66 16.33 32.83
C LEU A 87 -24.98 17.41 33.68
N PRO A 88 -25.08 17.30 35.01
CA PRO A 88 -24.32 18.18 35.92
C PRO A 88 -22.82 18.09 35.62
N GLY A 89 -22.14 19.22 35.59
CA GLY A 89 -20.70 19.27 35.36
C GLY A 89 -20.27 19.32 33.87
N TYR A 90 -21.19 19.13 32.90
CA TYR A 90 -20.85 19.20 31.47
C TYR A 90 -20.12 20.50 31.10
N HIS A 91 -20.67 21.66 31.48
CA HIS A 91 -20.07 22.95 31.16
C HIS A 91 -18.70 23.12 31.83
N THR A 92 -18.53 22.61 33.04
CA THR A 92 -17.23 22.61 33.72
C THR A 92 -16.19 21.80 32.94
N CYS A 93 -16.56 20.60 32.47
CA CYS A 93 -15.68 19.79 31.61
C CYS A 93 -15.29 20.52 30.32
N VAL A 94 -16.26 21.18 29.67
CA VAL A 94 -15.97 21.93 28.41
C VAL A 94 -14.99 23.07 28.67
N GLU A 95 -15.14 23.81 29.75
CA GLU A 95 -14.25 24.90 30.13
C GLU A 95 -12.83 24.38 30.47
N HIS A 96 -12.74 23.25 31.17
CA HIS A 96 -11.43 22.62 31.44
C HIS A 96 -10.78 22.12 30.17
N LEU A 97 -11.52 21.48 29.24
CA LEU A 97 -10.99 21.07 27.94
C LEU A 97 -10.51 22.26 27.13
N LYS A 98 -11.24 23.39 27.13
CA LYS A 98 -10.81 24.62 26.41
C LYS A 98 -9.55 25.24 26.99
N SER A 99 -9.37 25.17 28.30
CA SER A 99 -8.21 25.73 29.00
C SER A 99 -7.01 24.77 29.04
N ASP A 100 -7.20 23.53 28.65
CA ASP A 100 -6.13 22.54 28.63
C ASP A 100 -5.08 22.88 27.56
N VAL A 101 -3.81 22.82 27.95
CA VAL A 101 -2.69 23.24 27.07
C VAL A 101 -2.47 22.32 25.86
N VAL A 102 -2.89 21.07 25.94
CA VAL A 102 -2.75 20.06 24.88
C VAL A 102 -4.01 19.98 24.04
N VAL A 103 -5.17 19.89 24.66
CA VAL A 103 -6.45 19.66 23.98
C VAL A 103 -7.07 20.97 23.47
N GLY A 104 -7.02 22.03 24.27
CA GLY A 104 -7.70 23.31 24.03
C GLY A 104 -7.42 23.93 22.65
N PRO A 105 -6.18 23.97 22.18
CA PRO A 105 -5.84 24.48 20.85
C PRO A 105 -6.52 23.77 19.67
N HIS A 106 -7.06 22.57 19.88
CA HIS A 106 -7.67 21.74 18.85
C HIS A 106 -9.21 21.77 18.87
N LEU A 107 -9.82 22.26 19.96
CA LEU A 107 -11.28 22.29 20.10
C LEU A 107 -11.92 23.23 19.08
N ASP A 108 -13.08 22.80 18.57
CA ASP A 108 -13.88 23.49 17.55
C ASP A 108 -13.14 23.74 16.23
N ARG A 109 -12.02 23.02 15.99
CA ARG A 109 -11.20 23.10 14.79
C ARG A 109 -11.23 21.78 14.02
N LEU A 110 -10.92 21.87 12.72
CA LEU A 110 -10.62 20.70 11.91
C LEU A 110 -9.18 20.28 12.20
N VAL A 111 -9.02 19.07 12.73
CA VAL A 111 -7.72 18.45 13.03
C VAL A 111 -7.56 17.21 12.16
N GLY A 112 -6.40 17.07 11.54
CA GLY A 112 -6.15 15.90 10.69
C GLY A 112 -4.89 16.02 9.87
N THR A 113 -4.96 15.50 8.66
CA THR A 113 -3.93 15.57 7.65
C THR A 113 -4.49 16.23 6.38
N ASN A 114 -3.67 16.38 5.35
CA ASN A 114 -4.18 16.78 4.02
C ASN A 114 -5.10 15.73 3.36
N MET A 115 -5.10 14.47 3.88
CA MET A 115 -5.94 13.38 3.36
C MET A 115 -7.28 13.30 4.07
N SER A 116 -7.32 13.62 5.36
CA SER A 116 -8.54 13.52 6.18
C SER A 116 -8.45 14.44 7.39
N ALA A 117 -9.55 15.07 7.73
CA ALA A 117 -9.67 15.89 8.92
C ALA A 117 -11.05 15.70 9.57
N SER A 118 -11.09 15.79 10.89
CA SER A 118 -12.33 15.75 11.67
C SER A 118 -12.43 16.98 12.52
N ARG A 119 -13.67 17.50 12.70
CA ARG A 119 -13.95 18.56 13.66
C ARG A 119 -13.90 17.97 15.05
N ILE A 120 -13.08 18.56 15.91
CA ILE A 120 -12.92 18.12 17.29
C ILE A 120 -13.86 18.93 18.18
N GLU A 121 -14.87 18.29 18.70
CA GLU A 121 -15.83 18.89 19.61
C GLU A 121 -15.71 18.27 21.01
N ALA A 122 -15.91 19.08 22.06
CA ALA A 122 -15.85 18.60 23.43
C ALA A 122 -16.84 17.44 23.69
N SER A 123 -18.04 17.50 23.07
CA SER A 123 -19.03 16.41 23.17
C SER A 123 -18.50 15.09 22.61
N ASN A 124 -17.74 15.12 21.50
CA ASN A 124 -17.16 13.91 20.90
C ASN A 124 -16.06 13.32 21.78
N ILE A 125 -15.27 14.16 22.45
CA ILE A 125 -14.27 13.72 23.41
C ILE A 125 -14.96 13.01 24.58
N LEU A 126 -15.98 13.62 25.18
CA LEU A 126 -16.72 13.04 26.30
C LEU A 126 -17.41 11.73 25.91
N LYS A 127 -18.05 11.68 24.73
CA LYS A 127 -18.63 10.43 24.20
C LYS A 127 -17.60 9.34 24.07
N SER A 128 -16.43 9.65 23.53
CA SER A 128 -15.37 8.67 23.33
C SER A 128 -14.85 8.11 24.66
N LEU A 129 -14.69 8.96 25.69
CA LEU A 129 -14.35 8.51 27.03
C LEU A 129 -15.42 7.58 27.61
N MET A 130 -16.70 7.89 27.40
CA MET A 130 -17.81 7.04 27.88
C MET A 130 -17.88 5.71 27.10
N TYR A 131 -17.68 5.72 25.77
CA TYR A 131 -17.62 4.47 24.99
C TYR A 131 -16.47 3.55 25.42
N ALA A 132 -15.36 4.11 25.90
CA ALA A 132 -14.25 3.32 26.42
C ALA A 132 -14.61 2.57 27.72
N MET A 133 -15.70 2.93 28.39
CA MET A 133 -16.20 2.26 29.60
C MET A 133 -17.04 0.99 29.31
N LEU A 134 -17.30 0.67 28.03
CA LEU A 134 -17.89 -0.61 27.64
C LEU A 134 -16.85 -1.73 27.72
N ASP A 135 -17.23 -2.83 28.36
CA ASP A 135 -16.43 -4.05 28.33
C ASP A 135 -16.69 -4.88 27.05
N ASP A 136 -15.95 -5.98 26.91
CA ASP A 136 -16.09 -6.89 25.77
C ASP A 136 -17.46 -7.58 25.67
N GLU A 137 -18.20 -7.62 26.78
CA GLU A 137 -19.55 -8.16 26.85
C GLU A 137 -20.63 -7.08 26.64
N GLY A 138 -20.21 -5.83 26.41
CA GLY A 138 -21.10 -4.68 26.23
C GLY A 138 -21.70 -4.15 27.52
N ARG A 139 -21.15 -4.50 28.70
CA ARG A 139 -21.55 -3.92 29.97
C ARG A 139 -20.85 -2.58 30.15
N LEU A 140 -21.62 -1.58 30.55
CA LEU A 140 -21.12 -0.25 30.84
C LEU A 140 -20.72 -0.18 32.31
N ALA A 141 -19.42 -0.06 32.57
CA ALA A 141 -18.90 0.08 33.95
C ALA A 141 -17.64 0.95 33.93
N PHE A 142 -17.64 1.97 34.80
CA PHE A 142 -16.47 2.82 34.95
C PHE A 142 -15.34 2.05 35.65
N THR A 143 -14.13 2.17 35.11
CA THR A 143 -12.88 1.75 35.74
C THR A 143 -11.81 2.79 35.47
N ASP A 144 -10.98 3.06 36.47
CA ASP A 144 -9.85 4.00 36.35
C ASP A 144 -8.89 3.59 35.21
N GLU A 145 -8.58 2.31 35.10
CA GLU A 145 -7.67 1.79 34.07
C GLU A 145 -8.16 2.11 32.64
N ARG A 146 -9.45 1.95 32.36
CA ARG A 146 -10.03 2.27 31.06
C ARG A 146 -10.06 3.77 30.79
N PHE A 147 -10.39 4.54 31.83
CA PHE A 147 -10.39 5.99 31.71
C PHE A 147 -8.98 6.49 31.42
N ASP A 148 -7.99 6.09 32.24
CA ASP A 148 -6.59 6.51 32.10
C ASP A 148 -6.02 6.11 30.74
N GLY A 149 -6.28 4.86 30.32
CA GLY A 149 -5.84 4.38 29.00
C GLY A 149 -6.41 5.25 27.87
N LYS A 150 -7.71 5.57 27.92
CA LYS A 150 -8.35 6.40 26.88
C LYS A 150 -7.93 7.85 26.94
N TRP A 151 -7.72 8.39 28.14
CA TRP A 151 -7.20 9.74 28.32
C TRP A 151 -5.78 9.89 27.77
N GLN A 152 -4.89 8.95 28.06
CA GLN A 152 -3.52 8.94 27.53
C GLN A 152 -3.49 8.83 26.01
N GLU A 153 -4.36 8.00 25.42
CA GLU A 153 -4.53 7.93 23.98
C GLU A 153 -4.93 9.29 23.37
N LEU A 154 -5.85 9.99 24.03
CA LEU A 154 -6.32 11.31 23.62
C LEU A 154 -5.22 12.36 23.71
N VAL A 155 -4.51 12.43 24.85
CA VAL A 155 -3.38 13.35 25.05
C VAL A 155 -2.28 13.09 24.03
N SER A 156 -1.97 11.82 23.75
CA SER A 156 -0.97 11.43 22.73
C SER A 156 -1.39 11.88 21.35
N PHE A 157 -2.67 11.76 20.98
CA PHE A 157 -3.19 12.24 19.71
C PHE A 157 -3.05 13.76 19.57
N PHE A 158 -3.47 14.53 20.57
CA PHE A 158 -3.37 15.98 20.52
C PHE A 158 -1.93 16.50 20.64
N GLY A 159 -1.05 15.76 21.33
CA GLY A 159 0.37 16.07 21.44
C GLY A 159 1.20 15.72 20.22
N ALA A 160 0.70 14.86 19.35
CA ALA A 160 1.46 14.43 18.17
C ALA A 160 1.57 15.54 17.12
N ASP A 161 2.73 15.69 16.51
CA ASP A 161 2.96 16.61 15.38
C ASP A 161 2.68 15.94 14.01
N ARG A 162 2.64 14.63 13.97
CA ARG A 162 2.43 13.82 12.78
C ARG A 162 1.53 12.64 13.08
N PHE A 163 0.79 12.22 12.05
CA PHE A 163 -0.04 11.02 12.11
C PHE A 163 0.50 9.95 11.14
N ALA A 164 0.50 8.71 11.61
CA ALA A 164 0.80 7.59 10.74
C ALA A 164 -0.36 7.37 9.76
N SER A 165 -0.08 7.43 8.46
CA SER A 165 -0.97 6.98 7.40
C SER A 165 -0.51 5.60 6.96
N LYS A 166 -1.38 4.62 7.04
CA LYS A 166 -1.13 3.24 6.63
C LYS A 166 -1.83 2.94 5.32
N MET A 167 -1.15 2.27 4.43
CA MET A 167 -1.70 1.68 3.21
C MET A 167 -1.39 0.21 3.21
N VAL A 168 -2.38 -0.61 2.86
CA VAL A 168 -2.26 -2.06 2.73
C VAL A 168 -2.87 -2.51 1.41
N ALA A 169 -2.09 -3.28 0.63
CA ALA A 169 -2.56 -3.96 -0.57
C ALA A 169 -2.33 -5.46 -0.42
N PRO A 170 -3.38 -6.26 -0.19
CA PRO A 170 -3.27 -7.71 -0.07
C PRO A 170 -2.75 -8.35 -1.36
N LEU A 171 -1.84 -9.30 -1.23
CA LEU A 171 -1.27 -10.07 -2.33
C LEU A 171 -1.62 -11.56 -2.18
N PRO A 172 -2.75 -12.00 -2.73
CA PRO A 172 -3.08 -13.42 -2.77
C PRO A 172 -2.00 -14.22 -3.51
N TYR A 173 -1.75 -15.44 -3.05
CA TYR A 173 -0.77 -16.37 -3.62
C TYR A 173 0.72 -15.99 -3.43
N LEU A 174 1.05 -14.90 -2.74
CA LEU A 174 2.44 -14.56 -2.43
C LEU A 174 2.92 -15.31 -1.18
N VAL A 175 4.06 -15.97 -1.31
CA VAL A 175 4.79 -16.58 -0.20
C VAL A 175 6.20 -16.01 -0.15
N VAL A 176 6.57 -15.45 0.98
CA VAL A 176 7.94 -14.95 1.25
C VAL A 176 8.52 -15.66 2.48
N PRO A 177 9.84 -15.94 2.50
CA PRO A 177 10.44 -16.76 3.56
C PRO A 177 10.68 -15.96 4.84
N VAL A 178 10.82 -14.63 4.75
CA VAL A 178 11.20 -13.74 5.86
C VAL A 178 10.18 -12.62 6.01
N PHE A 179 9.82 -12.32 7.25
CA PHE A 179 8.92 -11.21 7.59
C PHE A 179 9.50 -10.31 8.68
N PRO A 180 9.38 -9.00 8.58
CA PRO A 180 8.99 -8.25 7.38
C PRO A 180 10.11 -8.26 6.33
N LEU A 181 9.77 -8.42 5.05
CA LEU A 181 10.71 -8.17 3.96
C LEU A 181 10.67 -6.67 3.62
N ARG A 182 11.69 -5.95 4.06
CA ARG A 182 11.79 -4.50 3.87
C ARG A 182 12.27 -4.18 2.46
N LEU A 183 11.49 -3.38 1.73
CA LEU A 183 11.85 -2.86 0.42
C LEU A 183 12.58 -1.53 0.55
N ASN A 184 12.07 -0.64 1.41
CA ASN A 184 12.73 0.60 1.83
C ASN A 184 12.28 1.02 3.24
N ASN A 185 12.44 2.28 3.62
CA ASN A 185 12.18 2.75 4.98
C ASN A 185 10.69 2.73 5.37
N ASP A 186 9.79 2.93 4.41
CA ASP A 186 8.34 3.05 4.64
C ASP A 186 7.52 1.92 4.00
N LEU A 187 8.16 1.02 3.24
CA LEU A 187 7.51 -0.01 2.43
C LEU A 187 8.03 -1.41 2.76
N VAL A 188 7.11 -2.32 3.06
CA VAL A 188 7.44 -3.70 3.40
C VAL A 188 6.45 -4.68 2.76
N LEU A 189 6.92 -5.90 2.48
CA LEU A 189 6.06 -7.07 2.32
C LEU A 189 5.98 -7.76 3.67
N ASP A 190 4.78 -7.86 4.23
CA ASP A 190 4.61 -8.41 5.57
C ASP A 190 3.32 -9.21 5.70
N ARG A 191 3.24 -10.00 6.77
CA ARG A 191 2.01 -10.71 7.13
C ARG A 191 0.93 -9.70 7.48
N LEU A 192 -0.24 -9.89 6.91
CA LEU A 192 -1.40 -9.08 7.27
C LEU A 192 -1.82 -9.36 8.71
N THR A 193 -2.12 -8.32 9.46
CA THR A 193 -2.71 -8.42 10.80
C THR A 193 -4.21 -8.64 10.72
N ASP A 194 -4.81 -9.09 11.82
CA ASP A 194 -6.26 -9.30 11.91
C ASP A 194 -7.05 -8.00 11.65
N ASP A 195 -6.55 -6.86 12.15
CA ASP A 195 -7.14 -5.54 11.89
C ASP A 195 -7.04 -5.14 10.41
N GLU A 196 -5.90 -5.36 9.77
CA GLU A 196 -5.70 -5.07 8.34
C GLU A 196 -6.63 -5.90 7.45
N VAL A 197 -6.74 -7.20 7.73
CA VAL A 197 -7.66 -8.09 7.01
C VAL A 197 -9.10 -7.65 7.22
N THR A 198 -9.47 -7.33 8.45
CA THR A 198 -10.82 -6.86 8.79
C THR A 198 -11.15 -5.56 8.05
N ARG A 199 -10.25 -4.57 8.03
CA ARG A 199 -10.44 -3.31 7.30
C ARG A 199 -10.55 -3.51 5.81
N CYS A 200 -9.65 -4.31 5.23
CA CYS A 200 -9.70 -4.64 3.80
C CYS A 200 -10.98 -5.38 3.40
N TYR A 201 -11.50 -6.25 4.29
CA TYR A 201 -12.78 -6.91 4.12
C TYR A 201 -13.95 -5.92 4.17
N GLN A 202 -14.00 -5.05 5.17
CA GLN A 202 -15.09 -4.07 5.37
C GLN A 202 -15.26 -3.14 4.17
N VAL A 203 -14.19 -2.81 3.48
CA VAL A 203 -14.22 -1.96 2.28
C VAL A 203 -14.24 -2.74 0.96
N GLY A 204 -14.37 -4.07 1.02
CA GLY A 204 -14.52 -4.93 -0.17
C GLY A 204 -13.23 -5.19 -0.96
N VAL A 205 -12.06 -4.82 -0.44
CA VAL A 205 -10.74 -5.14 -1.04
C VAL A 205 -10.44 -6.63 -0.89
N ILE A 206 -10.79 -7.24 0.24
CA ILE A 206 -10.74 -8.69 0.44
C ILE A 206 -12.18 -9.22 0.40
N ARG A 207 -12.42 -10.26 -0.40
CA ARG A 207 -13.72 -10.92 -0.47
C ARG A 207 -13.83 -11.99 0.61
N PRO A 208 -15.04 -12.20 1.20
CA PRO A 208 -15.24 -13.23 2.21
C PRO A 208 -14.88 -14.63 1.71
N ASP A 209 -15.17 -14.91 0.45
CA ASP A 209 -14.90 -16.24 -0.15
C ASP A 209 -13.40 -16.55 -0.20
N SER A 210 -12.54 -15.55 -0.40
CA SER A 210 -11.08 -15.76 -0.40
C SER A 210 -10.53 -16.11 0.99
N LEU A 211 -11.18 -15.66 2.04
CA LEU A 211 -10.83 -16.00 3.42
C LEU A 211 -11.43 -17.34 3.87
N ARG A 212 -12.63 -17.66 3.37
CA ARG A 212 -13.32 -18.93 3.70
C ARG A 212 -12.80 -20.12 2.90
N PHE A 213 -12.37 -19.89 1.65
CA PHE A 213 -11.92 -20.93 0.72
C PHE A 213 -10.54 -20.62 0.15
N PRO A 214 -9.49 -20.55 0.99
CA PRO A 214 -8.15 -20.13 0.56
C PRO A 214 -7.54 -21.06 -0.51
N LEU A 215 -7.90 -22.32 -0.53
CA LEU A 215 -7.44 -23.28 -1.55
C LEU A 215 -7.95 -22.96 -2.95
N ILE A 216 -9.12 -22.29 -3.06
CA ILE A 216 -9.75 -21.94 -4.34
C ILE A 216 -9.35 -20.53 -4.78
N TYR A 217 -9.39 -19.59 -3.85
CA TYR A 217 -9.23 -18.16 -4.13
C TYR A 217 -7.85 -17.59 -3.76
N GLY A 218 -6.92 -18.44 -3.34
CA GLY A 218 -5.60 -18.08 -2.88
C GLY A 218 -5.56 -17.62 -1.42
N GLU A 219 -4.50 -18.03 -0.76
CA GLU A 219 -4.28 -17.64 0.62
C GLU A 219 -3.86 -16.16 0.68
N VAL A 220 -4.60 -15.36 1.46
CA VAL A 220 -4.33 -13.93 1.65
C VAL A 220 -3.64 -13.75 2.98
N THR A 221 -2.35 -14.05 3.01
CA THR A 221 -1.56 -13.95 4.25
C THR A 221 -0.57 -12.80 4.24
N VAL A 222 -0.20 -12.33 3.05
CA VAL A 222 0.82 -11.30 2.82
C VAL A 222 0.22 -10.09 2.12
N GLY A 223 0.70 -8.92 2.44
CA GLY A 223 0.37 -7.69 1.75
C GLY A 223 1.57 -6.75 1.61
N ILE A 224 1.45 -5.84 0.68
CA ILE A 224 2.28 -4.64 0.63
C ILE A 224 1.77 -3.73 1.74
N ARG A 225 2.64 -3.32 2.65
CA ARG A 225 2.33 -2.33 3.69
C ARG A 225 3.24 -1.13 3.52
N ARG A 226 2.64 0.05 3.47
CA ARG A 226 3.32 1.33 3.52
C ARG A 226 2.87 2.11 4.74
N THR A 227 3.83 2.71 5.45
CA THR A 227 3.54 3.62 6.56
C THR A 227 4.24 4.94 6.31
N THR A 228 3.46 5.98 6.15
CA THR A 228 3.95 7.36 5.98
C THR A 228 3.51 8.23 7.14
N PHE A 229 4.33 9.20 7.54
CA PHE A 229 4.02 10.13 8.61
C PHE A 229 3.64 11.48 8.03
N LEU A 230 2.36 11.81 8.08
CA LEU A 230 1.81 13.06 7.57
C LEU A 230 1.77 14.13 8.66
N PRO A 231 2.10 15.39 8.36
CA PRO A 231 2.03 16.46 9.35
C PRO A 231 0.59 16.66 9.84
N LYS A 232 0.44 16.93 11.12
CA LYS A 232 -0.84 17.33 11.69
C LYS A 232 -1.18 18.74 11.21
N LEU A 233 -2.37 18.91 10.69
CA LEU A 233 -2.94 20.18 10.27
C LEU A 233 -4.08 20.57 11.21
N ILE A 234 -4.08 21.83 11.64
CA ILE A 234 -5.14 22.42 12.46
C ILE A 234 -5.68 23.61 11.66
N ARG A 235 -6.99 23.58 11.33
CA ARG A 235 -7.62 24.61 10.50
C ARG A 235 -8.79 25.25 11.23
N GLN A 236 -9.00 26.54 10.97
CA GLN A 236 -10.19 27.26 11.43
C GLN A 236 -11.26 27.25 10.32
N GLY A 237 -12.47 26.78 10.65
CA GLY A 237 -13.64 26.92 9.78
C GLY A 237 -13.58 26.14 8.48
N ASP A 238 -14.39 26.57 7.51
CA ASP A 238 -14.60 25.96 6.20
C ASP A 238 -13.55 26.45 5.17
N GLU A 239 -12.28 26.56 5.55
CA GLU A 239 -11.24 26.85 4.58
C GLU A 239 -11.25 25.78 3.48
N PRO A 240 -11.32 26.18 2.20
CA PRO A 240 -11.38 25.23 1.10
C PRO A 240 -10.13 24.34 1.13
N HIS A 241 -10.34 23.05 0.96
CA HIS A 241 -9.27 22.10 0.77
C HIS A 241 -8.61 22.40 -0.58
N GLU A 242 -7.41 22.96 -0.59
CA GLU A 242 -6.59 22.95 -1.80
C GLU A 242 -6.29 21.49 -2.13
N PRO A 243 -6.81 20.96 -3.25
CA PRO A 243 -6.42 19.63 -3.66
C PRO A 243 -4.92 19.61 -3.87
N PRO A 244 -4.25 18.48 -3.58
CA PRO A 244 -2.84 18.33 -3.91
C PRO A 244 -2.64 18.68 -5.38
N ALA A 245 -1.59 19.44 -5.68
CA ALA A 245 -1.29 19.90 -7.04
C ALA A 245 -1.44 18.76 -8.05
N ALA A 246 -2.14 19.03 -9.14
CA ALA A 246 -2.38 18.05 -10.19
C ALA A 246 -1.04 17.44 -10.64
N VAL A 247 -0.99 16.13 -10.64
CA VAL A 247 0.21 15.38 -11.02
C VAL A 247 0.31 15.42 -12.53
N ASP A 248 1.46 15.83 -13.03
CA ASP A 248 1.80 15.64 -14.45
C ASP A 248 1.98 14.13 -14.71
N GLU A 249 0.94 13.51 -15.25
CA GLU A 249 0.89 12.08 -15.57
C GLU A 249 1.95 11.67 -16.63
N GLY A 250 2.55 12.63 -17.32
CA GLY A 250 3.60 12.40 -18.30
C GLY A 250 5.00 12.27 -17.71
N ASN A 251 5.22 12.66 -16.47
CA ASN A 251 6.56 12.68 -15.86
C ASN A 251 6.75 11.53 -14.86
N PHE A 252 7.17 10.37 -15.37
CA PHE A 252 7.46 9.18 -14.58
C PHE A 252 8.59 9.34 -13.56
N GLY A 253 9.37 10.42 -13.61
CA GLY A 253 10.48 10.72 -12.68
C GLY A 253 10.09 11.51 -11.43
N ASN A 254 9.01 12.29 -11.47
CA ASN A 254 8.50 13.09 -10.35
C ASN A 254 7.22 12.49 -9.79
N ARG A 255 7.34 11.40 -9.05
CA ARG A 255 6.19 10.73 -8.44
C ARG A 255 5.75 11.47 -7.19
N PRO A 256 4.48 11.88 -7.07
CA PRO A 256 4.01 12.52 -5.86
C PRO A 256 4.01 11.51 -4.71
N LEU A 257 4.40 11.99 -3.53
CA LEU A 257 4.50 11.22 -2.28
C LEU A 257 3.20 10.50 -1.84
N PHE A 258 2.07 10.76 -2.52
CA PHE A 258 0.74 10.31 -2.11
C PHE A 258 0.05 9.36 -3.11
N ARG A 259 0.73 8.92 -4.17
CA ARG A 259 0.16 7.93 -5.09
C ARG A 259 0.56 6.51 -4.71
N ASP A 260 -0.20 5.96 -3.76
CA ASP A 260 -0.03 4.58 -3.28
C ASP A 260 -0.18 3.54 -4.39
N ASP A 261 -0.99 3.82 -5.41
CA ASP A 261 -1.16 2.99 -6.59
C ASP A 261 0.16 2.80 -7.37
N LEU A 262 0.97 3.86 -7.53
CA LEU A 262 2.27 3.76 -8.21
C LEU A 262 3.28 2.89 -7.43
N VAL A 263 3.24 2.99 -6.10
CA VAL A 263 4.10 2.16 -5.24
C VAL A 263 3.73 0.67 -5.36
N ILE A 264 2.42 0.37 -5.41
CA ILE A 264 1.93 -0.99 -5.63
C ILE A 264 2.38 -1.50 -6.99
N ASP A 265 2.25 -0.69 -8.05
CA ASP A 265 2.69 -1.03 -9.40
C ASP A 265 4.19 -1.32 -9.46
N ASP A 266 5.03 -0.61 -8.71
CA ASP A 266 6.46 -0.85 -8.62
C ASP A 266 6.77 -2.20 -7.96
N VAL A 267 6.08 -2.53 -6.85
CA VAL A 267 6.23 -3.82 -6.19
C VAL A 267 5.78 -4.96 -7.12
N LEU A 268 4.62 -4.83 -7.75
CA LEU A 268 4.11 -5.81 -8.70
C LEU A 268 5.06 -5.95 -9.90
N SER A 269 5.60 -4.85 -10.42
CA SER A 269 6.57 -4.85 -11.51
C SER A 269 7.84 -5.59 -11.12
N THR A 270 8.34 -5.37 -9.90
CA THR A 270 9.53 -6.08 -9.40
C THR A 270 9.28 -7.58 -9.30
N LEU A 271 8.14 -8.01 -8.74
CA LEU A 271 7.77 -9.42 -8.65
C LEU A 271 7.67 -10.07 -10.04
N ARG A 272 7.02 -9.39 -10.99
CA ARG A 272 6.81 -9.85 -12.36
C ARG A 272 8.10 -9.85 -13.20
N LEU A 273 9.00 -8.90 -12.96
CA LEU A 273 10.34 -8.88 -13.57
C LEU A 273 11.26 -9.93 -12.94
N PHE A 274 11.10 -10.25 -11.66
CA PHE A 274 11.93 -11.24 -10.99
C PHE A 274 11.68 -12.66 -11.49
N LYS A 275 10.40 -13.06 -11.57
CA LYS A 275 9.95 -14.38 -12.09
C LYS A 275 8.68 -14.23 -12.91
N HIS A 276 8.46 -15.18 -13.82
CA HIS A 276 7.15 -15.32 -14.45
C HIS A 276 6.07 -15.56 -13.40
N THR A 277 5.06 -14.68 -13.36
CA THR A 277 3.96 -14.77 -12.39
C THR A 277 2.76 -13.98 -12.85
N GLN A 278 1.58 -14.44 -12.46
CA GLN A 278 0.31 -13.73 -12.64
C GLN A 278 -0.13 -13.02 -11.34
N ILE A 279 0.81 -12.75 -10.42
CA ILE A 279 0.51 -12.10 -9.15
C ILE A 279 -0.15 -10.73 -9.37
N ARG A 280 -1.21 -10.48 -8.60
CA ARG A 280 -2.00 -9.24 -8.63
C ARG A 280 -2.48 -8.89 -7.23
N THR A 281 -2.91 -7.65 -7.07
CA THR A 281 -3.74 -7.26 -5.93
C THR A 281 -5.16 -6.96 -6.39
N ALA A 282 -6.15 -7.24 -5.55
CA ALA A 282 -7.54 -6.86 -5.81
C ALA A 282 -7.80 -5.37 -5.52
N GLY A 283 -6.92 -4.74 -4.77
CA GLY A 283 -7.04 -3.33 -4.40
C GLY A 283 -6.14 -2.96 -3.24
N LEU A 284 -6.36 -1.77 -2.75
CA LEU A 284 -5.68 -1.22 -1.58
C LEU A 284 -6.69 -0.61 -0.62
N ALA A 285 -6.36 -0.62 0.64
CA ALA A 285 -7.04 0.13 1.70
C ALA A 285 -6.02 1.04 2.37
N SER A 286 -6.42 2.27 2.68
CA SER A 286 -5.58 3.22 3.39
C SER A 286 -6.37 3.96 4.46
N TRP A 287 -5.73 4.23 5.59
CA TRP A 287 -6.33 4.92 6.72
C TRP A 287 -5.27 5.67 7.52
N THR A 288 -5.71 6.67 8.25
CA THR A 288 -4.88 7.29 9.27
C THR A 288 -5.00 6.48 10.55
N ASP A 289 -3.87 6.07 11.12
CA ASP A 289 -3.83 5.30 12.36
C ASP A 289 -4.05 6.22 13.55
N SER A 290 -5.30 6.63 13.69
CA SER A 290 -5.73 7.49 14.78
C SER A 290 -7.20 7.28 15.06
N PRO A 291 -7.56 6.95 16.30
CA PRO A 291 -8.95 6.70 16.70
C PRO A 291 -9.83 7.96 16.69
N TRP A 292 -9.23 9.13 16.67
CA TRP A 292 -9.92 10.43 16.73
C TRP A 292 -10.17 11.05 15.36
N LEU A 293 -9.42 10.62 14.38
CA LEU A 293 -9.72 10.98 13.01
C LEU A 293 -10.75 9.99 12.51
N ASN A 294 -11.97 10.44 12.34
CA ASN A 294 -13.06 9.69 11.70
C ASN A 294 -12.77 9.55 10.19
N ALA A 295 -11.51 9.34 9.88
CA ALA A 295 -11.03 9.00 8.57
C ALA A 295 -11.45 7.56 8.33
N GLY A 296 -12.58 7.39 7.70
CA GLY A 296 -12.96 6.10 7.17
C GLY A 296 -11.78 5.51 6.38
N THR A 297 -11.72 4.21 6.29
CA THR A 297 -10.75 3.56 5.41
C THR A 297 -11.07 3.96 3.97
N SER A 298 -10.18 4.74 3.34
CA SER A 298 -10.25 4.95 1.89
C SER A 298 -9.81 3.68 1.19
N TYR A 299 -10.42 3.40 0.04
CA TYR A 299 -10.08 2.18 -0.68
C TYR A 299 -10.16 2.40 -2.19
N ARG A 300 -9.39 1.58 -2.90
CA ARG A 300 -9.47 1.47 -4.35
C ARG A 300 -9.49 0.01 -4.73
N VAL A 301 -10.53 -0.42 -5.41
CA VAL A 301 -10.58 -1.76 -6.01
C VAL A 301 -9.90 -1.69 -7.38
N ILE A 302 -8.91 -2.56 -7.60
CA ILE A 302 -8.10 -2.59 -8.83
C ILE A 302 -8.50 -3.80 -9.67
N GLY A 303 -9.76 -3.87 -10.08
CA GLY A 303 -10.22 -4.91 -11.01
C GLY A 303 -10.82 -6.15 -10.36
N GLN A 304 -10.74 -7.28 -11.07
CA GLN A 304 -11.28 -8.55 -10.60
C GLN A 304 -10.33 -9.20 -9.59
N TRP A 305 -10.90 -10.02 -8.69
CA TRP A 305 -10.10 -10.84 -7.77
C TRP A 305 -9.08 -11.65 -8.57
N PRO A 306 -7.79 -11.59 -8.16
CA PRO A 306 -6.75 -12.32 -8.87
C PRO A 306 -6.95 -13.83 -8.75
N TYR A 307 -7.01 -14.48 -9.89
CA TYR A 307 -6.85 -15.92 -9.99
C TYR A 307 -5.47 -16.16 -10.58
N GLY A 308 -4.57 -16.77 -9.84
CA GLY A 308 -3.20 -16.95 -10.31
C GLY A 308 -2.48 -18.09 -9.61
N GLY A 309 -1.32 -18.44 -10.14
CA GLY A 309 -0.44 -19.42 -9.52
C GLY A 309 0.29 -18.84 -8.29
N LYS A 310 0.69 -19.72 -7.39
CA LYS A 310 1.54 -19.38 -6.24
C LYS A 310 2.85 -18.76 -6.71
N PHE A 311 3.18 -17.59 -6.18
CA PHE A 311 4.51 -17.00 -6.28
C PHE A 311 5.26 -17.26 -4.99
N GLU A 312 6.38 -17.92 -5.08
CA GLU A 312 7.20 -18.25 -3.93
C GLU A 312 8.61 -17.67 -4.11
N LEU A 313 9.03 -16.87 -3.14
CA LEU A 313 10.38 -16.38 -3.03
C LEU A 313 11.12 -17.26 -2.02
N SER A 314 12.24 -17.86 -2.41
CA SER A 314 13.10 -18.63 -1.51
C SER A 314 14.06 -17.71 -0.76
N GLU A 315 14.61 -18.17 0.37
CA GLU A 315 15.59 -17.40 1.16
C GLU A 315 16.80 -16.94 0.32
N GLY A 316 17.31 -17.82 -0.52
CA GLY A 316 18.46 -17.52 -1.39
C GLY A 316 18.15 -16.49 -2.49
N GLU A 317 16.89 -16.29 -2.83
CA GLU A 317 16.48 -15.32 -3.85
C GLU A 317 16.23 -13.93 -3.29
N VAL A 318 16.03 -13.79 -1.97
CA VAL A 318 15.73 -12.49 -1.34
C VAL A 318 16.78 -11.41 -1.67
N PRO A 319 18.10 -11.66 -1.59
CA PRO A 319 19.08 -10.63 -1.94
C PRO A 319 18.96 -10.16 -3.39
N HIS A 320 18.76 -11.07 -4.35
CA HIS A 320 18.62 -10.73 -5.76
C HIS A 320 17.28 -10.00 -6.06
N PHE A 321 16.24 -10.36 -5.34
CA PHE A 321 14.96 -9.64 -5.44
C PHE A 321 15.09 -8.19 -4.95
N LEU A 322 15.76 -7.97 -3.81
CA LEU A 322 16.01 -6.64 -3.28
C LEU A 322 16.94 -5.82 -4.18
N GLU A 323 17.96 -6.44 -4.76
CA GLU A 323 18.80 -5.79 -5.76
C GLU A 323 17.97 -5.32 -6.97
N LEU A 324 17.08 -6.17 -7.50
CA LEU A 324 16.20 -5.78 -8.61
C LEU A 324 15.25 -4.65 -8.21
N TRP A 325 14.73 -4.67 -6.97
CA TRP A 325 13.90 -3.58 -6.44
C TRP A 325 14.67 -2.24 -6.49
N HIS A 326 15.89 -2.19 -5.97
CA HIS A 326 16.70 -0.98 -5.99
C HIS A 326 17.06 -0.52 -7.42
N LEU A 327 17.38 -1.46 -8.30
CA LEU A 327 17.63 -1.13 -9.72
C LEU A 327 16.39 -0.52 -10.40
N LEU A 328 15.19 -0.97 -10.02
CA LEU A 328 13.94 -0.40 -10.53
C LEU A 328 13.69 1.00 -9.98
N GLU A 329 13.91 1.22 -8.68
CA GLU A 329 13.81 2.56 -8.08
C GLU A 329 14.77 3.55 -8.76
N GLU A 330 16.05 3.18 -8.93
CA GLU A 330 17.06 3.99 -9.63
C GLU A 330 16.76 4.18 -11.12
N GLY A 331 16.19 3.17 -11.74
CA GLY A 331 15.89 3.14 -13.18
C GLY A 331 14.55 3.75 -13.57
N ALA A 332 13.69 4.12 -12.61
CA ALA A 332 12.32 4.56 -12.85
C ALA A 332 12.21 5.73 -13.84
N ALA A 333 13.09 6.72 -13.75
CA ALA A 333 13.10 7.86 -14.66
C ALA A 333 13.47 7.49 -16.11
N ARG A 334 14.21 6.40 -16.30
CA ARG A 334 14.72 5.95 -17.61
C ARG A 334 13.82 4.96 -18.30
N PHE A 335 13.35 3.98 -17.53
CA PHE A 335 12.63 2.83 -18.05
C PHE A 335 11.18 2.74 -17.56
N GLY A 336 10.72 3.71 -16.76
CA GLY A 336 9.40 3.67 -16.14
C GLY A 336 8.26 3.43 -17.14
N PHE A 337 8.31 4.01 -18.34
CA PHE A 337 7.31 3.75 -19.37
C PHE A 337 7.33 2.28 -19.85
N SER A 338 8.52 1.73 -20.14
CA SER A 338 8.65 0.33 -20.58
C SER A 338 8.21 -0.65 -19.48
N VAL A 339 8.62 -0.40 -18.23
CA VAL A 339 8.21 -1.20 -17.08
C VAL A 339 6.71 -1.10 -16.83
N HIS A 340 6.14 0.09 -16.90
CA HIS A 340 4.70 0.29 -16.73
C HIS A 340 3.90 -0.47 -17.81
N ARG A 341 4.31 -0.39 -19.08
CA ARG A 341 3.66 -1.16 -20.17
C ARG A 341 3.80 -2.66 -19.97
N PHE A 342 4.97 -3.12 -19.55
CA PHE A 342 5.16 -4.52 -19.18
C PHE A 342 4.20 -4.94 -18.05
N ASN A 343 4.07 -4.12 -17.03
CA ASN A 343 3.18 -4.38 -15.90
C ASN A 343 1.70 -4.42 -16.32
N LEU A 344 1.27 -3.49 -17.16
CA LEU A 344 -0.12 -3.43 -17.66
C LEU A 344 -0.53 -4.68 -18.42
N ALA A 345 0.39 -5.34 -19.12
CA ALA A 345 0.09 -6.57 -19.86
C ALA A 345 -0.53 -7.66 -18.96
N PHE A 346 -0.17 -7.71 -17.68
CA PHE A 346 -0.70 -8.69 -16.74
C PHE A 346 -2.15 -8.38 -16.30
N ASP A 347 -2.56 -7.12 -16.42
CA ASP A 347 -3.90 -6.68 -15.99
C ASP A 347 -4.91 -6.69 -17.14
N ARG A 348 -4.47 -7.01 -18.37
CA ARG A 348 -5.34 -7.14 -19.54
C ARG A 348 -6.16 -8.42 -19.50
N GLY A 349 -7.47 -8.28 -19.69
CA GLY A 349 -8.39 -9.42 -19.82
C GLY A 349 -8.32 -10.10 -21.19
N LEU A 350 -7.92 -9.36 -22.24
CA LEU A 350 -7.79 -9.89 -23.60
C LEU A 350 -6.34 -10.20 -23.94
N LEU A 351 -6.09 -11.38 -24.48
CA LEU A 351 -4.76 -11.82 -24.89
C LEU A 351 -4.15 -10.92 -25.95
N ALA A 352 -4.96 -10.36 -26.85
CA ALA A 352 -4.52 -9.41 -27.85
C ALA A 352 -3.92 -8.14 -27.22
N ASP A 353 -4.57 -7.59 -26.21
CA ASP A 353 -4.10 -6.39 -25.51
C ASP A 353 -2.78 -6.65 -24.75
N ARG A 354 -2.60 -7.88 -24.23
CA ARG A 354 -1.31 -8.29 -23.63
C ARG A 354 -0.15 -8.21 -24.61
N ILE A 355 -0.34 -8.71 -25.84
CA ILE A 355 0.67 -8.61 -26.89
C ILE A 355 1.01 -7.14 -27.19
N VAL A 356 -0.03 -6.30 -27.31
CA VAL A 356 0.15 -4.88 -27.62
C VAL A 356 1.00 -4.20 -26.54
N ASP A 357 0.66 -4.39 -25.26
CA ASP A 357 1.40 -3.77 -24.16
C ASP A 357 2.83 -4.31 -24.04
N LEU A 358 3.06 -5.63 -24.19
CA LEU A 358 4.39 -6.22 -24.18
C LEU A 358 5.28 -5.70 -25.30
N VAL A 359 4.72 -5.60 -26.53
CA VAL A 359 5.49 -5.09 -27.67
C VAL A 359 5.77 -3.59 -27.52
N ILE A 360 4.81 -2.78 -27.01
CA ILE A 360 5.06 -1.36 -26.71
C ILE A 360 6.16 -1.21 -25.66
N ALA A 361 6.17 -2.06 -24.62
CA ALA A 361 7.25 -2.07 -23.64
C ALA A 361 8.62 -2.31 -24.28
N ALA A 362 8.69 -3.27 -25.19
CA ALA A 362 9.91 -3.60 -25.93
C ALA A 362 10.28 -2.52 -26.97
N GLU A 363 9.29 -1.92 -27.67
CA GLU A 363 9.54 -0.79 -28.60
C GLU A 363 10.16 0.40 -27.85
N ALA A 364 9.63 0.75 -26.69
CA ALA A 364 10.18 1.82 -25.87
C ALA A 364 11.62 1.53 -25.38
N LEU A 365 11.98 0.26 -25.22
CA LEU A 365 13.33 -0.15 -24.86
C LEU A 365 14.28 -0.17 -26.05
N PHE A 366 13.87 -0.73 -27.19
CA PHE A 366 14.76 -1.01 -28.34
C PHE A 366 14.69 0.03 -29.44
N LEU A 367 13.68 0.88 -29.50
CA LEU A 367 13.48 1.90 -30.53
C LEU A 367 13.32 3.31 -29.95
N GLY A 368 13.58 3.50 -28.64
CA GLY A 368 13.37 4.78 -27.96
C GLY A 368 14.35 5.90 -28.35
N ASP A 369 15.35 5.61 -29.17
CA ASP A 369 16.29 6.57 -29.75
C ASP A 369 15.85 7.13 -31.10
N LEU A 370 14.83 6.54 -31.74
CA LEU A 370 14.44 6.87 -33.10
C LEU A 370 13.48 8.07 -33.14
N ASP A 371 13.86 9.06 -33.93
CA ASP A 371 12.98 10.18 -34.27
C ASP A 371 11.89 9.80 -35.28
N VAL A 372 10.87 10.67 -35.41
CA VAL A 372 9.75 10.45 -36.34
C VAL A 372 10.22 10.26 -37.81
N GLN A 373 11.34 10.84 -38.17
CA GLN A 373 11.91 10.77 -39.54
C GLN A 373 12.65 9.49 -39.82
N ASP A 374 13.15 8.75 -38.81
CA ASP A 374 13.99 7.55 -38.96
C ASP A 374 13.20 6.23 -38.89
N ARG A 375 11.92 6.26 -39.23
CA ARG A 375 11.03 5.09 -39.09
C ARG A 375 11.14 4.03 -40.18
N GLY A 376 12.24 4.02 -40.94
CA GLY A 376 12.49 2.92 -41.88
C GLY A 376 12.81 1.61 -41.19
N GLU A 377 12.25 0.48 -41.69
CA GLU A 377 12.55 -0.88 -41.27
C GLU A 377 12.39 -1.16 -39.74
N LEU A 378 11.47 -0.48 -39.07
CA LEU A 378 11.25 -0.61 -37.61
C LEU A 378 11.18 -2.06 -37.15
N ARG A 379 10.44 -2.90 -37.88
CA ARG A 379 10.29 -4.32 -37.58
C ARG A 379 11.64 -5.06 -37.55
N PHE A 380 12.52 -4.78 -38.50
CA PHE A 380 13.83 -5.41 -38.56
C PHE A 380 14.76 -4.88 -37.47
N ARG A 381 14.83 -3.56 -37.29
CA ARG A 381 15.64 -2.92 -36.24
C ARG A 381 15.21 -3.38 -34.84
N PHE A 382 13.91 -3.43 -34.56
CA PHE A 382 13.34 -3.93 -33.32
C PHE A 382 13.82 -5.36 -33.02
N ALA A 383 13.62 -6.27 -33.97
CA ALA A 383 13.97 -7.68 -33.78
C ALA A 383 15.49 -7.89 -33.66
N LEU A 384 16.28 -7.17 -34.44
CA LEU A 384 17.73 -7.27 -34.43
C LEU A 384 18.34 -6.75 -33.12
N ARG A 385 17.88 -5.56 -32.66
CA ARG A 385 18.33 -4.98 -31.38
C ARG A 385 17.96 -5.86 -30.22
N ALA A 386 16.72 -6.37 -30.17
CA ALA A 386 16.29 -7.32 -29.17
C ALA A 386 17.17 -8.59 -29.16
N ALA A 387 17.40 -9.19 -30.31
CA ALA A 387 18.21 -10.40 -30.43
C ALA A 387 19.65 -10.21 -29.95
N LYS A 388 20.26 -9.08 -30.26
CA LYS A 388 21.62 -8.76 -29.82
C LYS A 388 21.72 -8.37 -28.37
N PHE A 389 20.68 -7.70 -27.84
CA PHE A 389 20.69 -7.17 -26.48
C PHE A 389 20.28 -8.20 -25.44
N ILE A 390 19.28 -9.04 -25.72
CA ILE A 390 18.76 -10.01 -24.76
C ILE A 390 19.71 -11.20 -24.66
N GLU A 391 20.19 -11.45 -23.45
CA GLU A 391 20.90 -12.69 -23.11
C GLU A 391 19.90 -13.65 -22.48
N HIS A 392 19.70 -14.80 -23.12
CA HIS A 392 18.73 -15.79 -22.67
C HIS A 392 19.38 -17.19 -22.56
N PRO A 393 19.09 -17.95 -21.50
CA PRO A 393 19.75 -19.24 -21.27
C PRO A 393 19.42 -20.31 -22.33
N THR A 394 18.23 -20.22 -22.92
CA THR A 394 17.73 -21.26 -23.86
C THR A 394 17.52 -20.77 -25.28
N TYR A 395 17.19 -19.49 -25.49
CA TYR A 395 16.97 -18.95 -26.84
C TYR A 395 18.25 -18.37 -27.41
N SER A 396 18.63 -18.83 -28.62
CA SER A 396 19.71 -18.22 -29.40
C SER A 396 19.32 -16.80 -29.88
N GLU A 397 20.29 -15.99 -30.27
CA GLU A 397 20.05 -14.69 -30.93
C GLU A 397 19.06 -14.81 -32.11
N HIS A 398 19.23 -15.88 -32.93
CA HIS A 398 18.36 -16.13 -34.07
C HIS A 398 16.91 -16.46 -33.64
N ASP A 399 16.74 -17.19 -32.55
CA ASP A 399 15.42 -17.50 -32.02
C ASP A 399 14.73 -16.25 -31.45
N ILE A 400 15.46 -15.44 -30.69
CA ILE A 400 14.98 -14.16 -30.19
C ILE A 400 14.57 -13.26 -31.36
N PHE A 401 15.40 -13.15 -32.39
CA PHE A 401 15.07 -12.38 -33.58
C PHE A 401 13.73 -12.80 -34.20
N ARG A 402 13.54 -14.12 -34.37
CA ARG A 402 12.33 -14.67 -34.99
C ARG A 402 11.07 -14.40 -34.14
N VAL A 403 11.15 -14.64 -32.81
CA VAL A 403 10.02 -14.42 -31.91
C VAL A 403 9.66 -12.93 -31.85
N MET A 404 10.65 -12.05 -31.67
CA MET A 404 10.39 -10.61 -31.57
C MET A 404 9.87 -10.02 -32.87
N ARG A 405 10.35 -10.49 -34.02
CA ARG A 405 9.82 -10.08 -35.33
C ARG A 405 8.34 -10.46 -35.49
N ARG A 406 7.95 -11.69 -35.09
CA ARG A 406 6.56 -12.14 -35.09
C ARG A 406 5.71 -11.39 -34.09
N ALA A 407 6.26 -11.06 -32.91
CA ALA A 407 5.58 -10.23 -31.91
C ALA A 407 5.21 -8.85 -32.48
N TYR A 408 6.14 -8.22 -33.20
CA TYR A 408 5.90 -6.94 -33.88
C TYR A 408 4.78 -7.07 -34.94
N ASP A 409 4.81 -8.14 -35.78
CA ASP A 409 3.76 -8.40 -36.76
C ASP A 409 2.41 -8.65 -36.11
N ALA A 410 2.38 -9.39 -35.00
CA ALA A 410 1.16 -9.66 -34.22
C ALA A 410 0.54 -8.36 -33.67
N ARG A 411 1.36 -7.51 -33.05
CA ARG A 411 0.93 -6.20 -32.55
C ARG A 411 0.38 -5.33 -33.70
N SER A 412 1.09 -5.28 -34.83
CA SER A 412 0.63 -4.51 -35.98
C SER A 412 -0.71 -5.02 -36.51
N ALA A 413 -0.90 -6.34 -36.64
CA ALA A 413 -2.17 -6.92 -37.04
C ALA A 413 -3.31 -6.56 -36.08
N ILE A 414 -3.08 -6.69 -34.77
CA ILE A 414 -4.09 -6.39 -33.74
C ILE A 414 -4.52 -4.92 -33.78
N VAL A 415 -3.56 -4.00 -33.85
CA VAL A 415 -3.85 -2.55 -33.87
C VAL A 415 -4.66 -2.14 -35.12
N HIS A 416 -4.50 -2.88 -36.22
CA HIS A 416 -5.28 -2.69 -37.46
C HIS A 416 -6.57 -3.53 -37.50
N GLY A 417 -7.02 -4.08 -36.36
CA GLY A 417 -8.29 -4.82 -36.25
C GLY A 417 -8.23 -6.27 -36.75
N GLY A 418 -7.03 -6.80 -36.99
CA GLY A 418 -6.80 -8.20 -37.37
C GLY A 418 -6.41 -9.10 -36.20
N SER A 419 -5.98 -10.32 -36.54
CA SER A 419 -5.49 -11.31 -35.57
C SER A 419 -4.03 -11.71 -35.89
N PRO A 420 -3.26 -12.13 -34.86
CA PRO A 420 -1.94 -12.72 -35.09
C PRO A 420 -2.00 -13.89 -36.06
N LYS A 421 -1.22 -13.86 -37.15
CA LYS A 421 -1.20 -14.90 -38.18
C LYS A 421 -0.09 -15.94 -37.99
N ASP A 422 0.98 -15.55 -37.33
CA ASP A 422 2.17 -16.39 -37.11
C ASP A 422 2.58 -16.34 -35.62
N THR A 423 2.29 -17.43 -34.90
CA THR A 423 2.61 -17.61 -33.48
C THR A 423 3.68 -18.70 -33.29
N ARG A 424 4.44 -19.06 -34.35
CA ARG A 424 5.46 -20.10 -34.24
C ARG A 424 6.56 -19.73 -33.26
N LEU A 425 6.96 -20.68 -32.45
CA LEU A 425 8.14 -20.60 -31.58
C LEU A 425 9.41 -21.14 -32.30
N PRO A 426 10.58 -21.09 -31.66
CA PRO A 426 11.86 -21.49 -32.29
C PRO A 426 11.88 -22.90 -32.90
N ASP A 427 11.15 -23.84 -32.30
CA ASP A 427 10.98 -25.22 -32.79
C ASP A 427 10.11 -25.35 -34.05
N ASN A 428 9.67 -24.25 -34.65
CA ASN A 428 8.76 -24.12 -35.77
C ASN A 428 7.34 -24.65 -35.57
N HIS A 429 6.96 -25.08 -34.36
CA HIS A 429 5.59 -25.42 -34.07
C HIS A 429 4.75 -24.16 -33.91
N SER A 430 3.53 -24.16 -34.42
CA SER A 430 2.53 -23.13 -34.17
C SER A 430 2.08 -23.28 -32.74
N ALA A 431 2.44 -22.32 -31.90
CA ALA A 431 2.01 -22.30 -30.50
C ALA A 431 0.61 -21.73 -30.37
N GLU A 432 -0.12 -22.17 -29.35
CA GLU A 432 -1.31 -21.45 -28.90
C GLU A 432 -0.95 -20.03 -28.47
N LEU A 433 -1.93 -19.12 -28.58
CA LEU A 433 -1.68 -17.71 -28.31
C LEU A 433 -1.15 -17.43 -26.89
N PRO A 434 -1.62 -18.08 -25.81
CA PRO A 434 -1.04 -17.92 -24.48
C PRO A 434 0.46 -18.26 -24.44
N THR A 435 0.87 -19.39 -25.00
CA THR A 435 2.28 -19.83 -25.01
C THR A 435 3.18 -18.86 -25.80
N PHE A 436 2.66 -18.31 -26.90
CA PHE A 436 3.37 -17.29 -27.66
C PHE A 436 3.54 -15.98 -26.85
N ILE A 437 2.52 -15.59 -26.11
CA ILE A 437 2.56 -14.43 -25.19
C ILE A 437 3.59 -14.64 -24.10
N ASP A 438 3.63 -15.83 -23.50
CA ASP A 438 4.58 -16.16 -22.43
C ASP A 438 6.03 -16.07 -22.93
N ALA A 439 6.29 -16.51 -24.17
CA ALA A 439 7.61 -16.36 -24.80
C ALA A 439 7.98 -14.88 -25.03
N ILE A 440 7.04 -14.04 -25.48
CA ILE A 440 7.27 -12.60 -25.64
C ILE A 440 7.52 -11.96 -24.26
N GLU A 441 6.69 -12.28 -23.27
CA GLU A 441 6.83 -11.77 -21.90
C GLU A 441 8.21 -12.10 -21.34
N GLU A 442 8.65 -13.34 -21.48
CA GLU A 442 9.96 -13.80 -21.01
C GLU A 442 11.09 -13.00 -21.62
N LEU A 443 11.08 -12.83 -22.94
CA LEU A 443 12.11 -12.06 -23.64
C LEU A 443 12.10 -10.58 -23.23
N VAL A 444 10.93 -9.95 -23.11
CA VAL A 444 10.82 -8.56 -22.66
C VAL A 444 11.30 -8.42 -21.21
N ARG A 445 10.98 -9.36 -20.33
CA ARG A 445 11.45 -9.41 -18.95
C ARG A 445 12.99 -9.47 -18.88
N PHE A 446 13.63 -10.35 -19.63
CA PHE A 446 15.09 -10.43 -19.71
C PHE A 446 15.71 -9.13 -20.24
N GLY A 447 15.13 -8.53 -21.28
CA GLY A 447 15.57 -7.26 -21.82
C GLY A 447 15.47 -6.12 -20.80
N LEU A 448 14.35 -6.01 -20.08
CA LEU A 448 14.16 -4.99 -19.05
C LEU A 448 15.11 -5.18 -17.86
N ARG A 449 15.28 -6.42 -17.38
CA ARG A 449 16.25 -6.71 -16.30
C ARG A 449 17.66 -6.31 -16.69
N LYS A 450 18.12 -6.65 -17.90
CA LYS A 450 19.42 -6.24 -18.39
C LYS A 450 19.55 -4.73 -18.50
N ALA A 451 18.54 -4.04 -19.03
CA ALA A 451 18.54 -2.59 -19.13
C ALA A 451 18.62 -1.90 -17.76
N LEU A 452 17.88 -2.40 -16.78
CA LEU A 452 17.94 -1.90 -15.39
C LEU A 452 19.33 -2.13 -14.77
N SER A 453 19.95 -3.30 -14.98
CA SER A 453 21.30 -3.62 -14.49
C SER A 453 22.41 -2.74 -15.06
N MET A 454 22.19 -2.12 -16.22
CA MET A 454 23.14 -1.14 -16.80
C MET A 454 23.26 0.16 -16.01
N LYS A 455 22.37 0.42 -15.05
CA LYS A 455 22.35 1.65 -14.23
C LYS A 455 22.46 2.91 -15.11
N GLU A 456 23.44 3.78 -14.83
CA GLU A 456 23.62 5.02 -15.60
C GLU A 456 23.91 4.77 -17.09
N ASP A 457 24.59 3.68 -17.44
CA ASP A 457 24.84 3.31 -18.84
C ASP A 457 23.55 2.99 -19.61
N GLY A 458 22.46 2.67 -18.91
CA GLY A 458 21.15 2.50 -19.53
C GLY A 458 20.63 3.72 -20.28
N LYS A 459 21.15 4.93 -20.01
CA LYS A 459 20.86 6.14 -20.79
C LYS A 459 21.32 6.03 -22.23
N LYS A 460 22.36 5.24 -22.49
CA LYS A 460 22.93 5.02 -23.82
C LYS A 460 21.95 4.31 -24.78
N LEU A 461 20.99 3.53 -24.22
CA LEU A 461 19.97 2.86 -25.03
C LEU A 461 19.03 3.83 -25.77
N ARG A 462 19.04 5.12 -25.41
CA ARG A 462 18.32 6.20 -26.11
C ARG A 462 19.20 6.99 -27.08
N GLN A 463 20.36 6.45 -27.45
CA GLN A 463 21.33 7.07 -28.37
C GLN A 463 21.55 6.17 -29.56
N ALA A 464 21.40 6.68 -30.78
CA ALA A 464 21.57 5.91 -32.00
C ALA A 464 23.00 5.34 -32.12
N GLU A 465 24.00 6.15 -31.75
CA GLU A 465 25.41 5.77 -31.79
C GLU A 465 25.73 4.56 -30.89
N TYR A 466 25.02 4.40 -29.80
CA TYR A 466 25.16 3.22 -28.95
C TYR A 466 24.77 1.96 -29.72
N TRP A 467 23.60 1.98 -30.37
CA TRP A 467 23.12 0.82 -31.10
C TRP A 467 24.01 0.48 -32.31
N ASP A 468 24.50 1.48 -33.03
CA ASP A 468 25.44 1.27 -34.13
C ASP A 468 26.73 0.62 -33.64
N THR A 469 27.32 1.14 -32.56
CA THR A 469 28.51 0.54 -31.95
C THR A 469 28.25 -0.86 -31.43
N PHE A 470 27.13 -1.05 -30.70
CA PHE A 470 26.79 -2.31 -30.07
C PHE A 470 26.54 -3.44 -31.09
N LEU A 471 25.84 -3.13 -32.18
CA LEU A 471 25.52 -4.11 -33.22
C LEU A 471 26.77 -4.59 -34.02
N PHE A 472 27.77 -3.74 -34.15
CA PHE A 472 28.98 -4.02 -34.96
C PHE A 472 30.23 -4.31 -34.10
N SER A 473 30.15 -4.19 -32.78
CA SER A 473 31.23 -4.63 -31.91
C SER A 473 31.44 -6.12 -32.01
N LYS A 474 32.69 -6.54 -32.26
CA LYS A 474 33.03 -7.97 -32.22
C LYS A 474 32.79 -8.47 -30.78
N PRO A 475 32.23 -9.69 -30.62
CA PRO A 475 32.19 -10.28 -29.28
C PRO A 475 33.65 -10.38 -28.80
N ASN A 476 33.93 -9.84 -27.59
CA ASN A 476 35.21 -10.03 -26.94
C ASN A 476 35.45 -11.53 -26.82
N SER A 477 36.41 -12.02 -27.60
CA SER A 477 36.91 -13.39 -27.45
C SER A 477 37.55 -13.50 -26.08
N GLN A 478 36.78 -13.99 -25.12
CA GLN A 478 37.30 -14.51 -23.85
C GLN A 478 37.79 -15.94 -24.03
#